data_88591dfeffdbc2cc10ea42701e35f87b
#
_entry.id   88591dfeffdbc2cc10ea42701e35f87b
#
_cell.length_a   1.000
_cell.length_b   1.000
_cell.length_c   1.000
_cell.angle_alpha   90.00
_cell.angle_beta   90.00
_cell.angle_gamma   90.00
#
_symmetry.space_group_name_H-M   'P 1'
#
loop_
_entity.id
_entity.type
_entity.pdbx_description
1 polymer ?
#
loop_
_entity_poly.entity_id
_entity_poly.type
_entity_poly.pdbx_seq_one_letter_code
_entity_poly.pdbx_strand_id
1 'polypeptide(L)'
;MAFWFLSEMRYVPLLKLCVLGLIGLFLRSADPVLAAAEQKLEIPVFWLHLNIDPEWQEQRAYTGLALKQRYPALRGITIGLLENKIKLRAKEAIFAFSEITAMDAADGIAKVMAAVPAGAAVLLDLPEADMHRVIVGLAGQDIALFNIRSKAMNLRETACQGNTFHILPSRRMYADTVAQFLALRNWRRALLLVGRHNNDIADAAALEASFQKFQVEVVDRRTFSLSNNPRDRDMNNLKLLTGGIEYDVVVIADDVGEYSRYVPYNTFLPRPVIGGSGLVARAWHWSWERFGAPQLNQRFDRRAKKAGISDHKTRQMNDVDWAAWAAIKLIATSVPAASVGSEVNLLQALLDQELAVDLYKGSRGSLRQWNHQLRQPMLIATHDAVIEKLPGVKFLHQHFYEDTLGIDVHQTGCQFN
;
A
#
# COMPACT_ATOMS: atom_id res chain seq x y z
N MET A 1 33.33 -0.27 60.02
CA MET A 1 34.39 0.70 60.41
C MET A 1 34.03 1.99 59.73
N ALA A 2 33.35 2.85 60.42
CA ALA A 2 33.85 3.87 61.34
C ALA A 2 34.53 4.98 60.55
N PHE A 3 34.00 6.07 60.54
CA PHE A 3 33.86 7.26 61.38
C PHE A 3 34.50 8.44 60.62
N TRP A 4 34.05 9.55 60.55
CA TRP A 4 33.72 10.75 61.43
C TRP A 4 34.14 11.99 60.62
N PHE A 5 33.74 13.20 60.71
CA PHE A 5 32.89 14.09 61.52
C PHE A 5 32.94 15.49 60.88
N LEU A 6 31.88 16.23 60.84
CA LEU A 6 31.62 17.57 61.46
C LEU A 6 32.74 18.62 61.31
N SER A 7 32.53 19.91 61.07
CA SER A 7 31.70 20.89 61.72
C SER A 7 31.88 22.25 61.06
N GLU A 8 30.83 23.04 61.01
CA GLU A 8 30.57 24.30 61.65
C GLU A 8 31.52 25.47 61.30
N MET A 9 31.11 26.64 61.13
CA MET A 9 30.16 27.64 61.60
C MET A 9 30.53 29.04 61.08
N ARG A 10 29.49 29.80 60.71
CA ARG A 10 29.28 31.23 61.02
C ARG A 10 30.38 32.25 60.75
N TYR A 11 30.02 33.31 60.02
CA TYR A 11 29.84 34.68 60.55
C TYR A 11 29.29 35.65 59.48
N VAL A 12 28.20 36.31 59.81
CA VAL A 12 27.72 37.58 59.24
C VAL A 12 28.35 38.66 60.10
N PRO A 13 28.72 39.88 59.64
CA PRO A 13 27.76 40.95 59.75
C PRO A 13 27.75 42.01 58.62
N LEU A 14 26.55 42.52 58.42
CA LEU A 14 26.13 43.87 58.13
C LEU A 14 27.21 44.95 57.92
N LEU A 15 27.11 45.63 56.78
CA LEU A 15 27.25 47.10 56.82
C LEU A 15 26.23 47.73 55.81
N LYS A 16 25.40 48.58 56.44
CA LYS A 16 24.49 49.49 55.73
C LYS A 16 25.28 50.68 55.20
N LEU A 17 24.95 51.24 54.08
CA LEU A 17 24.36 52.57 53.91
C LEU A 17 24.57 53.12 52.48
N CYS A 18 23.47 53.58 51.88
CA CYS A 18 23.29 54.76 51.08
C CYS A 18 24.20 55.04 49.87
N VAL A 19 23.67 54.84 48.64
CA VAL A 19 23.70 55.88 47.64
C VAL A 19 22.34 55.91 46.95
N LEU A 20 21.52 56.86 47.34
CA LEU A 20 20.41 57.39 46.59
C LEU A 20 21.00 58.30 45.48
N GLY A 21 20.69 58.03 44.26
CA GLY A 21 21.04 58.96 43.20
C GLY A 21 20.73 58.45 41.82
N LEU A 22 19.55 58.83 41.29
CA LEU A 22 19.25 59.05 39.88
C LEU A 22 19.57 57.90 38.88
N ILE A 23 18.60 57.00 38.70
CA ILE A 23 18.35 56.43 37.36
C ILE A 23 16.89 56.71 37.05
N GLY A 24 16.72 57.82 36.32
CA GLY A 24 15.43 58.19 35.76
C GLY A 24 15.02 57.22 34.64
N LEU A 25 13.76 57.00 34.66
CA LEU A 25 12.90 56.61 33.52
C LEU A 25 13.60 56.13 32.24
N PHE A 26 13.69 54.84 32.07
CA PHE A 26 13.45 54.15 30.80
C PHE A 26 12.61 52.92 31.08
N LEU A 27 11.38 53.12 31.50
CA LEU A 27 10.31 52.17 31.27
C LEU A 27 10.03 52.18 29.75
N ARG A 28 10.89 51.49 28.97
CA ARG A 28 10.46 50.96 27.69
C ARG A 28 9.40 49.91 28.02
N SER A 29 8.17 50.24 27.73
CA SER A 29 7.12 49.28 27.51
C SER A 29 7.68 48.19 26.61
N ALA A 30 8.14 47.09 27.18
CA ALA A 30 8.24 45.82 26.49
C ALA A 30 6.80 45.44 26.19
N ASP A 31 6.30 45.87 25.05
CA ASP A 31 5.14 45.20 24.45
C ASP A 31 5.46 43.70 24.54
N PRO A 32 4.58 42.87 25.15
CA PRO A 32 4.71 41.47 24.97
C PRO A 32 4.49 41.23 23.49
N VAL A 33 5.58 41.09 22.71
CA VAL A 33 5.52 40.40 21.43
C VAL A 33 5.02 39.01 21.84
N LEU A 34 3.70 38.87 21.85
CA LEU A 34 3.03 37.59 21.76
C LEU A 34 3.68 36.96 20.51
N ALA A 35 4.61 36.05 20.76
CA ALA A 35 5.08 35.17 19.73
C ALA A 35 3.82 34.48 19.25
N ALA A 36 3.28 34.95 18.14
CA ALA A 36 2.23 34.26 17.42
C ALA A 36 2.79 32.85 17.25
N ALA A 37 2.20 31.89 17.95
CA ALA A 37 2.56 30.50 17.75
C ALA A 37 2.42 30.29 16.25
N GLU A 38 3.54 30.05 15.57
CA GLU A 38 3.57 29.76 14.14
C GLU A 38 2.56 28.65 13.88
N GLN A 39 1.42 29.03 13.34
CA GLN A 39 0.31 28.11 13.07
C GLN A 39 0.76 27.26 11.89
N LYS A 40 1.24 26.05 12.19
CA LYS A 40 1.68 25.13 11.18
C LYS A 40 0.49 24.71 10.32
N LEU A 41 0.73 24.63 9.03
CA LEU A 41 -0.26 24.14 8.09
C LEU A 41 -0.66 22.69 8.44
N GLU A 42 -1.93 22.46 8.69
CA GLU A 42 -2.45 21.12 8.91
C GLU A 42 -2.80 20.47 7.58
N ILE A 43 -2.27 19.25 7.37
CA ILE A 43 -2.57 18.43 6.21
C ILE A 43 -3.56 17.35 6.63
N PRO A 44 -4.85 17.51 6.28
CA PRO A 44 -5.89 16.59 6.70
C PRO A 44 -5.79 15.28 5.91
N VAL A 45 -5.62 14.17 6.66
CA VAL A 45 -5.54 12.82 6.11
C VAL A 45 -6.51 11.93 6.86
N PHE A 46 -7.41 11.30 6.13
CA PHE A 46 -8.41 10.41 6.68
C PHE A 46 -8.14 8.96 6.23
N TRP A 47 -8.53 8.01 7.08
CA TRP A 47 -8.52 6.60 6.75
C TRP A 47 -9.93 6.04 6.86
N LEU A 48 -10.51 5.65 5.72
CA LEU A 48 -11.83 5.05 5.64
C LEU A 48 -11.72 3.53 5.55
N HIS A 49 -12.37 2.84 6.47
CA HIS A 49 -12.48 1.38 6.49
C HIS A 49 -13.84 0.93 7.05
N LEU A 50 -14.16 -0.36 6.87
CA LEU A 50 -15.36 -0.95 7.46
C LEU A 50 -15.13 -1.33 8.92
N ASN A 51 -16.17 -1.17 9.76
CA ASN A 51 -16.17 -1.63 11.15
C ASN A 51 -16.01 -3.16 11.24
N ILE A 52 -16.72 -3.87 10.37
CA ILE A 52 -16.63 -5.33 10.22
C ILE A 52 -16.23 -5.61 8.79
N ASP A 53 -14.96 -5.90 8.58
CA ASP A 53 -14.45 -6.28 7.27
C ASP A 53 -14.30 -7.80 7.20
N PRO A 54 -15.05 -8.48 6.31
CA PRO A 54 -15.00 -9.94 6.21
C PRO A 54 -13.63 -10.47 5.80
N GLU A 55 -12.82 -9.67 5.09
CA GLU A 55 -11.49 -10.09 4.66
C GLU A 55 -10.45 -10.01 5.79
N TRP A 56 -10.73 -9.31 6.90
CA TRP A 56 -9.86 -9.27 8.09
C TRP A 56 -10.17 -10.37 9.09
N GLN A 57 -11.31 -11.08 8.91
CA GLN A 57 -11.63 -12.21 9.76
C GLN A 57 -10.71 -13.39 9.47
N GLU A 58 -10.31 -14.10 10.53
CA GLU A 58 -9.55 -15.34 10.37
C GLU A 58 -10.44 -16.38 9.68
N GLN A 59 -10.03 -16.79 8.49
CA GLN A 59 -10.66 -17.86 7.76
C GLN A 59 -9.88 -19.16 7.99
N ARG A 60 -10.60 -20.26 8.18
CA ARG A 60 -10.01 -21.59 8.33
C ARG A 60 -10.44 -22.50 7.21
N ALA A 61 -9.50 -23.26 6.72
CA ALA A 61 -9.77 -24.40 5.85
C ALA A 61 -10.64 -25.42 6.56
N TYR A 62 -11.30 -26.29 5.80
CA TYR A 62 -12.01 -27.43 6.34
C TYR A 62 -11.15 -28.30 7.28
N THR A 63 -9.85 -28.41 7.00
CA THR A 63 -8.88 -29.12 7.84
C THR A 63 -8.51 -28.39 9.12
N GLY A 64 -9.10 -27.21 9.41
CA GLY A 64 -8.78 -26.37 10.56
C GLY A 64 -7.54 -25.48 10.38
N LEU A 65 -6.83 -25.58 9.25
CA LEU A 65 -5.67 -24.73 8.95
C LEU A 65 -6.11 -23.28 8.71
N ALA A 66 -5.41 -22.34 9.33
CA ALA A 66 -5.62 -20.92 9.04
C ALA A 66 -5.27 -20.60 7.59
N LEU A 67 -6.19 -19.95 6.89
CA LEU A 67 -5.97 -19.47 5.53
C LEU A 67 -5.19 -18.15 5.54
N LYS A 68 -4.92 -17.62 4.36
CA LYS A 68 -4.22 -16.35 4.20
C LYS A 68 -5.05 -15.23 4.83
N GLN A 69 -4.55 -14.70 5.94
CA GLN A 69 -5.19 -13.58 6.62
C GLN A 69 -4.83 -12.26 5.97
N ARG A 70 -5.81 -11.37 5.87
CA ARG A 70 -5.63 -9.96 5.50
C ARG A 70 -5.71 -9.10 6.76
N TYR A 71 -5.09 -7.93 6.70
CA TYR A 71 -4.99 -7.04 7.84
C TYR A 71 -5.30 -5.60 7.42
N PRO A 72 -5.83 -4.76 8.33
CA PRO A 72 -6.02 -3.34 8.06
C PRO A 72 -4.69 -2.63 7.76
N ALA A 73 -4.77 -1.60 6.95
CA ALA A 73 -3.63 -0.80 6.51
C ALA A 73 -3.03 0.11 7.61
N LEU A 74 -3.64 0.17 8.80
CA LEU A 74 -3.28 1.09 9.88
C LEU A 74 -1.79 1.09 10.19
N ARG A 75 -1.14 -0.08 10.14
CA ARG A 75 0.30 -0.20 10.39
C ARG A 75 1.12 0.55 9.33
N GLY A 76 0.79 0.38 8.06
CA GLY A 76 1.43 1.10 6.96
C GLY A 76 1.21 2.62 7.05
N ILE A 77 -0.01 3.03 7.36
CA ILE A 77 -0.37 4.45 7.58
C ILE A 77 0.46 5.06 8.70
N THR A 78 0.45 4.42 9.88
CA THR A 78 1.18 4.91 11.06
C THR A 78 2.66 5.12 10.78
N ILE A 79 3.30 4.14 10.11
CA ILE A 79 4.71 4.23 9.75
C ILE A 79 4.94 5.34 8.72
N GLY A 80 4.06 5.46 7.73
CA GLY A 80 4.11 6.52 6.73
C GLY A 80 4.06 7.92 7.36
N LEU A 81 3.12 8.15 8.27
CA LEU A 81 2.99 9.41 9.01
C LEU A 81 4.26 9.74 9.82
N LEU A 82 4.77 8.75 10.57
CA LEU A 82 5.96 8.93 11.41
C LEU A 82 7.23 9.21 10.58
N GLU A 83 7.39 8.57 9.43
CA GLU A 83 8.58 8.75 8.58
C GLU A 83 8.58 10.09 7.85
N ASN A 84 7.42 10.57 7.44
CA ASN A 84 7.33 11.83 6.70
C ASN A 84 7.14 13.06 7.58
N LYS A 85 7.05 12.91 8.92
CA LYS A 85 6.89 14.00 9.87
C LYS A 85 7.99 15.07 9.76
N ILE A 86 9.25 14.65 9.60
CA ILE A 86 10.38 15.60 9.48
C ILE A 86 10.29 16.35 8.14
N LYS A 87 9.95 15.65 7.07
CA LYS A 87 9.78 16.26 5.74
C LYS A 87 8.68 17.34 5.74
N LEU A 88 7.54 17.06 6.37
CA LEU A 88 6.47 18.04 6.50
C LEU A 88 6.85 19.21 7.39
N ARG A 89 7.52 18.97 8.52
CA ARG A 89 7.99 20.04 9.40
C ARG A 89 8.94 21.00 8.68
N ALA A 90 9.80 20.51 7.79
CA ALA A 90 10.66 21.34 6.96
C ALA A 90 9.87 22.20 5.95
N LYS A 91 8.59 21.91 5.75
CA LYS A 91 7.62 22.68 4.94
C LYS A 91 6.63 23.45 5.83
N GLU A 92 6.91 23.57 7.12
CA GLU A 92 6.06 24.20 8.13
C GLU A 92 4.65 23.58 8.24
N ALA A 93 4.54 22.29 7.90
CA ALA A 93 3.29 21.54 7.89
C ALA A 93 3.34 20.34 8.87
N ILE A 94 2.15 19.87 9.25
CA ILE A 94 1.95 18.66 10.06
C ILE A 94 0.77 17.86 9.51
N PHE A 95 0.78 16.54 9.71
CA PHE A 95 -0.40 15.72 9.44
C PHE A 95 -1.47 15.89 10.51
N ALA A 96 -2.71 16.12 10.10
CA ALA A 96 -3.91 15.96 10.91
C ALA A 96 -4.59 14.66 10.47
N PHE A 97 -4.33 13.58 11.23
CA PHE A 97 -4.82 12.23 10.87
C PHE A 97 -6.09 11.90 11.66
N SER A 98 -7.11 11.41 10.94
CA SER A 98 -8.39 10.97 11.51
C SER A 98 -8.84 9.65 10.88
N GLU A 99 -9.55 8.84 11.67
CA GLU A 99 -10.12 7.56 11.26
C GLU A 99 -11.62 7.72 11.00
N ILE A 100 -12.11 7.13 9.92
CA ILE A 100 -13.53 7.03 9.58
C ILE A 100 -13.89 5.56 9.48
N THR A 101 -14.65 5.09 10.45
CA THR A 101 -15.18 3.72 10.47
C THR A 101 -16.59 3.72 9.92
N ALA A 102 -16.86 2.93 8.90
CA ALA A 102 -18.14 2.81 8.23
C ALA A 102 -18.80 1.43 8.43
N MET A 103 -20.10 1.37 8.42
CA MET A 103 -20.85 0.11 8.43
C MET A 103 -20.88 -0.54 7.04
N ASP A 104 -21.01 0.28 6.01
CA ASP A 104 -21.02 -0.10 4.59
C ASP A 104 -20.57 1.07 3.71
N ALA A 105 -20.61 0.90 2.40
CA ALA A 105 -20.22 1.94 1.45
C ALA A 105 -21.08 3.20 1.54
N ALA A 106 -22.38 3.09 1.79
CA ALA A 106 -23.29 4.22 1.86
C ALA A 106 -23.03 5.07 3.12
N ASP A 107 -22.84 4.43 4.27
CA ASP A 107 -22.43 5.09 5.52
C ASP A 107 -21.05 5.74 5.37
N GLY A 108 -20.12 5.07 4.67
CA GLY A 108 -18.80 5.62 4.38
C GLY A 108 -18.85 6.88 3.54
N ILE A 109 -19.66 6.92 2.47
CA ILE A 109 -19.87 8.11 1.64
C ILE A 109 -20.46 9.24 2.49
N ALA A 110 -21.53 8.98 3.26
CA ALA A 110 -22.17 9.97 4.10
C ALA A 110 -21.20 10.58 5.14
N LYS A 111 -20.39 9.77 5.79
CA LYS A 111 -19.39 10.23 6.77
C LYS A 111 -18.28 11.04 6.14
N VAL A 112 -17.79 10.64 4.97
CA VAL A 112 -16.78 11.41 4.23
C VAL A 112 -17.35 12.78 3.84
N MET A 113 -18.56 12.82 3.27
CA MET A 113 -19.22 14.08 2.89
C MET A 113 -19.44 15.01 4.09
N ALA A 114 -19.69 14.47 5.28
CA ALA A 114 -19.96 15.26 6.48
C ALA A 114 -18.69 15.76 7.19
N ALA A 115 -17.60 14.99 7.15
CA ALA A 115 -16.43 15.22 8.02
C ALA A 115 -15.14 15.61 7.29
N VAL A 116 -15.03 15.35 5.99
CA VAL A 116 -13.78 15.57 5.25
C VAL A 116 -13.83 16.93 4.56
N PRO A 117 -12.92 17.85 4.88
CA PRO A 117 -12.87 19.16 4.22
C PRO A 117 -12.39 19.05 2.77
N ALA A 118 -12.71 20.04 1.96
CA ALA A 118 -12.16 20.18 0.61
C ALA A 118 -10.62 20.21 0.65
N GLY A 119 -10.00 19.67 -0.38
CA GLY A 119 -8.54 19.59 -0.49
C GLY A 119 -7.89 18.51 0.38
N ALA A 120 -8.64 17.74 1.18
CA ALA A 120 -8.12 16.69 2.03
C ALA A 120 -7.77 15.39 1.27
N ALA A 121 -7.02 14.50 1.92
CA ALA A 121 -6.73 13.15 1.44
C ALA A 121 -7.52 12.10 2.22
N VAL A 122 -8.07 11.10 1.51
CA VAL A 122 -8.75 9.94 2.11
C VAL A 122 -8.10 8.65 1.61
N LEU A 123 -7.54 7.87 2.52
CA LEU A 123 -7.03 6.53 2.22
C LEU A 123 -8.19 5.53 2.31
N LEU A 124 -8.49 4.86 1.22
CA LEU A 124 -9.57 3.90 1.11
C LEU A 124 -9.03 2.48 1.34
N ASP A 125 -9.38 1.87 2.48
CA ASP A 125 -9.04 0.49 2.85
C ASP A 125 -10.31 -0.36 2.89
N LEU A 126 -10.88 -0.60 1.73
CA LEU A 126 -12.19 -1.21 1.56
C LEU A 126 -12.13 -2.47 0.68
N PRO A 127 -13.00 -3.46 0.89
CA PRO A 127 -13.22 -4.55 -0.06
C PRO A 127 -13.57 -4.03 -1.45
N GLU A 128 -13.31 -4.82 -2.50
CA GLU A 128 -13.40 -4.37 -3.89
C GLU A 128 -14.79 -3.81 -4.26
N ALA A 129 -15.88 -4.44 -3.80
CA ALA A 129 -17.24 -3.99 -4.08
C ALA A 129 -17.58 -2.65 -3.41
N ASP A 130 -17.16 -2.46 -2.15
CA ASP A 130 -17.38 -1.23 -1.40
C ASP A 130 -16.47 -0.11 -1.90
N MET A 131 -15.23 -0.43 -2.26
CA MET A 131 -14.29 0.48 -2.91
C MET A 131 -14.90 1.11 -4.16
N HIS A 132 -15.49 0.30 -5.04
CA HIS A 132 -16.13 0.79 -6.25
C HIS A 132 -17.29 1.76 -5.93
N ARG A 133 -18.18 1.39 -5.01
CA ARG A 133 -19.33 2.22 -4.62
C ARG A 133 -18.89 3.56 -4.02
N VAL A 134 -17.88 3.54 -3.13
CA VAL A 134 -17.36 4.74 -2.48
C VAL A 134 -16.68 5.67 -3.49
N ILE A 135 -15.84 5.16 -4.38
CA ILE A 135 -15.17 5.96 -5.41
C ILE A 135 -16.19 6.63 -6.34
N VAL A 136 -17.20 5.88 -6.80
CA VAL A 136 -18.26 6.43 -7.66
C VAL A 136 -19.13 7.42 -6.90
N GLY A 137 -19.48 7.11 -5.63
CA GLY A 137 -20.31 8.01 -4.80
C GLY A 137 -19.61 9.31 -4.39
N LEU A 138 -18.29 9.35 -4.39
CA LEU A 138 -17.47 10.54 -4.10
C LEU A 138 -16.88 11.18 -5.37
N ALA A 139 -17.39 10.79 -6.54
CA ALA A 139 -16.94 11.35 -7.81
C ALA A 139 -17.12 12.87 -7.84
N GLY A 140 -16.14 13.59 -8.37
CA GLY A 140 -16.19 15.06 -8.51
C GLY A 140 -16.10 15.84 -7.20
N GLN A 141 -15.94 15.18 -6.03
CA GLN A 141 -15.67 15.90 -4.79
C GLN A 141 -14.23 16.42 -4.79
N ASP A 142 -14.04 17.60 -4.22
CA ASP A 142 -12.71 18.23 -4.08
C ASP A 142 -11.91 17.59 -2.93
N ILE A 143 -11.65 16.29 -3.05
CA ILE A 143 -10.86 15.47 -2.12
C ILE A 143 -10.02 14.47 -2.89
N ALA A 144 -8.82 14.17 -2.42
CA ALA A 144 -7.93 13.19 -3.03
C ALA A 144 -8.18 11.78 -2.44
N LEU A 145 -8.75 10.87 -3.21
CA LEU A 145 -9.03 9.49 -2.82
C LEU A 145 -7.85 8.58 -3.17
N PHE A 146 -7.32 7.86 -2.19
CA PHE A 146 -6.20 6.93 -2.39
C PHE A 146 -6.68 5.48 -2.25
N ASN A 147 -6.81 4.77 -3.36
CA ASN A 147 -7.05 3.33 -3.35
C ASN A 147 -5.77 2.59 -2.95
N ILE A 148 -5.73 2.09 -1.72
CA ILE A 148 -4.58 1.36 -1.17
C ILE A 148 -4.78 -0.16 -1.11
N ARG A 149 -5.95 -0.68 -1.54
CA ARG A 149 -6.29 -2.11 -1.37
C ARG A 149 -6.88 -2.80 -2.60
N SER A 150 -7.82 -2.16 -3.31
CA SER A 150 -8.51 -2.82 -4.42
C SER A 150 -7.63 -2.92 -5.67
N LYS A 151 -7.64 -4.13 -6.27
CA LYS A 151 -6.97 -4.45 -7.55
C LYS A 151 -7.91 -4.30 -8.75
N ALA A 152 -9.15 -3.85 -8.55
CA ALA A 152 -10.23 -3.81 -9.53
C ALA A 152 -9.80 -3.12 -10.83
N MET A 153 -10.06 -3.78 -11.97
CA MET A 153 -9.69 -3.26 -13.28
C MET A 153 -10.62 -2.14 -13.73
N ASN A 154 -11.93 -2.27 -13.50
CA ASN A 154 -12.93 -1.29 -13.90
C ASN A 154 -12.66 0.12 -13.37
N LEU A 155 -12.11 0.24 -12.16
CA LEU A 155 -11.72 1.53 -11.57
C LEU A 155 -10.58 2.24 -12.33
N ARG A 156 -9.89 1.54 -13.21
CA ARG A 156 -8.72 2.03 -13.98
C ARG A 156 -8.93 2.01 -15.49
N GLU A 157 -10.09 1.53 -15.92
CA GLU A 157 -10.41 1.33 -17.35
C GLU A 157 -11.71 2.00 -17.78
N THR A 158 -12.78 1.88 -16.99
CA THR A 158 -14.14 2.28 -17.39
C THR A 158 -14.89 3.13 -16.39
N ALA A 159 -14.59 2.98 -15.09
CA ALA A 159 -15.22 3.72 -13.99
C ALA A 159 -14.20 4.61 -13.28
N CYS A 160 -13.30 5.20 -14.03
CA CYS A 160 -12.23 6.07 -13.52
C CYS A 160 -12.81 7.39 -12.98
N GLN A 161 -12.20 7.89 -11.90
CA GLN A 161 -12.55 9.19 -11.32
C GLN A 161 -11.30 10.06 -11.22
N GLY A 162 -11.41 11.33 -11.63
CA GLY A 162 -10.29 12.28 -11.66
C GLY A 162 -9.70 12.58 -10.29
N ASN A 163 -10.47 12.38 -9.21
CA ASN A 163 -10.03 12.57 -7.84
C ASN A 163 -9.47 11.29 -7.17
N THR A 164 -9.28 10.20 -7.92
CA THR A 164 -8.87 8.91 -7.37
C THR A 164 -7.47 8.49 -7.84
N PHE A 165 -6.60 8.18 -6.88
CA PHE A 165 -5.22 7.73 -7.09
C PHE A 165 -5.06 6.28 -6.66
N HIS A 166 -4.60 5.42 -7.56
CA HIS A 166 -4.45 3.99 -7.31
C HIS A 166 -3.01 3.66 -6.92
N ILE A 167 -2.79 3.34 -5.65
CA ILE A 167 -1.45 3.07 -5.12
C ILE A 167 -1.12 1.57 -5.20
N LEU A 168 -2.06 0.72 -4.77
CA LEU A 168 -1.91 -0.72 -4.98
C LEU A 168 -1.98 -1.02 -6.50
N PRO A 169 -1.11 -1.92 -7.02
CA PRO A 169 -1.16 -2.33 -8.42
C PRO A 169 -2.51 -2.93 -8.83
N SER A 170 -2.89 -2.73 -10.07
CA SER A 170 -4.08 -3.36 -10.64
C SER A 170 -3.89 -4.88 -10.80
N ARG A 171 -4.99 -5.62 -10.86
CA ARG A 171 -4.99 -7.06 -11.16
C ARG A 171 -4.19 -7.36 -12.43
N ARG A 172 -4.29 -6.49 -13.45
CA ARG A 172 -3.51 -6.61 -14.68
C ARG A 172 -2.00 -6.44 -14.47
N MET A 173 -1.58 -5.52 -13.59
CA MET A 173 -0.14 -5.36 -13.28
C MET A 173 0.44 -6.61 -12.61
N TYR A 174 -0.31 -7.26 -11.72
CA TYR A 174 0.10 -8.54 -11.13
C TYR A 174 0.19 -9.64 -12.21
N ALA A 175 -0.79 -9.72 -13.10
CA ALA A 175 -0.83 -10.71 -14.19
C ALA A 175 0.29 -10.47 -15.20
N ASP A 176 0.52 -9.22 -15.62
CA ASP A 176 1.61 -8.86 -16.53
C ASP A 176 2.98 -9.17 -15.92
N THR A 177 3.13 -9.02 -14.61
CA THR A 177 4.35 -9.40 -13.89
C THR A 177 4.63 -10.90 -14.00
N VAL A 178 3.60 -11.72 -13.82
CA VAL A 178 3.70 -13.17 -14.02
C VAL A 178 4.05 -13.48 -15.50
N ALA A 179 3.33 -12.90 -16.44
CA ALA A 179 3.52 -13.16 -17.87
C ALA A 179 4.93 -12.76 -18.35
N GLN A 180 5.42 -11.59 -17.94
CA GLN A 180 6.80 -11.16 -18.22
C GLN A 180 7.83 -12.12 -17.63
N PHE A 181 7.62 -12.57 -16.37
CA PHE A 181 8.52 -13.54 -15.76
C PHE A 181 8.56 -14.86 -16.51
N LEU A 182 7.40 -15.39 -16.93
CA LEU A 182 7.33 -16.59 -17.74
C LEU A 182 8.07 -16.41 -19.08
N ALA A 183 7.86 -15.28 -19.73
CA ALA A 183 8.52 -14.94 -20.98
C ALA A 183 10.06 -14.83 -20.83
N LEU A 184 10.55 -14.25 -19.73
CA LEU A 184 11.99 -14.18 -19.42
C LEU A 184 12.61 -15.56 -19.20
N ARG A 185 11.88 -16.48 -18.56
CA ARG A 185 12.32 -17.85 -18.29
C ARG A 185 12.14 -18.80 -19.47
N ASN A 186 11.53 -18.29 -20.55
CA ASN A 186 11.13 -19.09 -21.72
C ASN A 186 10.16 -20.24 -21.36
N TRP A 187 9.32 -20.03 -20.34
CA TRP A 187 8.22 -20.93 -19.98
C TRP A 187 6.97 -20.47 -20.74
N ARG A 188 6.81 -20.95 -21.95
CA ARG A 188 5.81 -20.46 -22.90
C ARG A 188 4.49 -21.20 -22.88
N ARG A 189 4.44 -22.38 -22.27
CA ARG A 189 3.27 -23.24 -22.22
C ARG A 189 2.79 -23.37 -20.78
N ALA A 190 1.71 -22.66 -20.45
CA ALA A 190 1.14 -22.59 -19.11
C ALA A 190 -0.09 -23.48 -18.98
N LEU A 191 -0.13 -24.35 -17.98
CA LEU A 191 -1.35 -24.99 -17.51
C LEU A 191 -1.99 -24.09 -16.46
N LEU A 192 -3.22 -23.61 -16.69
CA LEU A 192 -3.91 -22.68 -15.79
C LEU A 192 -4.93 -23.43 -14.91
N LEU A 193 -4.70 -23.43 -13.61
CA LEU A 193 -5.64 -23.95 -12.61
C LEU A 193 -6.42 -22.80 -11.97
N VAL A 194 -7.75 -22.89 -11.95
CA VAL A 194 -8.63 -21.80 -11.53
C VAL A 194 -9.60 -22.28 -10.43
N GLY A 195 -9.61 -21.59 -9.32
CA GLY A 195 -10.61 -21.77 -8.28
C GLY A 195 -12.00 -21.27 -8.69
N ARG A 196 -12.97 -21.41 -7.79
CA ARG A 196 -14.37 -21.06 -8.06
C ARG A 196 -14.80 -19.71 -7.50
N HIS A 197 -13.96 -19.06 -6.71
CA HIS A 197 -14.29 -17.74 -6.15
C HIS A 197 -14.23 -16.65 -7.23
N ASN A 198 -15.01 -15.61 -7.06
CA ASN A 198 -15.04 -14.48 -8.01
C ASN A 198 -13.66 -13.87 -8.24
N ASN A 199 -12.83 -13.78 -7.19
CA ASN A 199 -11.47 -13.29 -7.30
C ASN A 199 -10.58 -14.24 -8.13
N ASP A 200 -10.74 -15.57 -8.01
CA ASP A 200 -9.99 -16.53 -8.80
C ASP A 200 -10.32 -16.41 -10.29
N ILE A 201 -11.60 -16.24 -10.59
CA ILE A 201 -12.09 -16.06 -11.96
C ILE A 201 -11.54 -14.76 -12.56
N ALA A 202 -11.58 -13.68 -11.78
CA ALA A 202 -11.07 -12.38 -12.21
C ALA A 202 -9.53 -12.37 -12.38
N ASP A 203 -8.81 -13.06 -11.50
CA ASP A 203 -7.35 -13.22 -11.61
C ASP A 203 -6.99 -14.09 -12.83
N ALA A 204 -7.74 -15.17 -13.10
CA ALA A 204 -7.55 -15.99 -14.28
C ALA A 204 -7.77 -15.20 -15.57
N ALA A 205 -8.84 -14.41 -15.66
CA ALA A 205 -9.10 -13.57 -16.83
C ALA A 205 -7.99 -12.54 -17.08
N ALA A 206 -7.45 -11.94 -16.01
CA ALA A 206 -6.32 -11.02 -16.11
C ALA A 206 -5.04 -11.74 -16.58
N LEU A 207 -4.79 -12.97 -16.08
CA LEU A 207 -3.66 -13.81 -16.50
C LEU A 207 -3.77 -14.19 -17.97
N GLU A 208 -4.92 -14.66 -18.42
CA GLU A 208 -5.16 -15.03 -19.83
C GLU A 208 -4.90 -13.85 -20.78
N ALA A 209 -5.42 -12.67 -20.44
CA ALA A 209 -5.18 -11.46 -21.23
C ALA A 209 -3.69 -11.02 -21.19
N SER A 210 -2.98 -11.19 -20.06
CA SER A 210 -1.54 -10.92 -19.97
C SER A 210 -0.71 -11.95 -20.73
N PHE A 211 -1.10 -13.21 -20.70
CA PHE A 211 -0.43 -14.26 -21.44
C PHE A 211 -0.52 -14.03 -22.95
N GLN A 212 -1.68 -13.61 -23.45
CA GLN A 212 -1.83 -13.18 -24.84
C GLN A 212 -0.88 -12.02 -25.18
N LYS A 213 -0.80 -10.98 -24.32
CA LYS A 213 0.06 -9.81 -24.50
C LYS A 213 1.56 -10.20 -24.58
N PHE A 214 2.01 -11.16 -23.76
CA PHE A 214 3.42 -11.56 -23.67
C PHE A 214 3.73 -12.91 -24.34
N GLN A 215 2.84 -13.41 -25.19
CA GLN A 215 3.03 -14.61 -26.00
C GLN A 215 3.34 -15.87 -25.15
N VAL A 216 2.56 -16.07 -24.08
CA VAL A 216 2.49 -17.30 -23.31
C VAL A 216 1.21 -18.02 -23.70
N GLU A 217 1.32 -19.28 -24.12
CA GLU A 217 0.19 -20.12 -24.49
C GLU A 217 -0.45 -20.72 -23.23
N VAL A 218 -1.76 -20.60 -23.07
CA VAL A 218 -2.53 -21.40 -22.11
C VAL A 218 -2.86 -22.72 -22.80
N VAL A 219 -2.08 -23.78 -22.49
CA VAL A 219 -2.25 -25.09 -23.11
C VAL A 219 -3.51 -25.80 -22.65
N ASP A 220 -3.97 -25.51 -21.43
CA ASP A 220 -5.26 -25.96 -20.91
C ASP A 220 -5.67 -25.12 -19.70
N ARG A 221 -6.99 -25.03 -19.48
CA ARG A 221 -7.60 -24.36 -18.31
C ARG A 221 -8.46 -25.33 -17.56
N ARG A 222 -8.09 -25.63 -16.32
CA ARG A 222 -8.79 -26.59 -15.47
C ARG A 222 -9.29 -25.94 -14.18
N THR A 223 -10.50 -26.29 -13.80
CA THR A 223 -11.10 -25.79 -12.54
C THR A 223 -10.85 -26.80 -11.43
N PHE A 224 -10.32 -26.31 -10.29
CA PHE A 224 -10.26 -27.09 -9.06
C PHE A 224 -11.40 -26.73 -8.12
N SER A 225 -11.75 -27.64 -7.23
CA SER A 225 -12.74 -27.42 -6.19
C SER A 225 -12.31 -28.16 -4.93
N LEU A 226 -12.20 -27.44 -3.82
CA LEU A 226 -12.07 -28.07 -2.50
C LEU A 226 -13.47 -28.38 -1.99
N SER A 227 -13.85 -29.65 -2.05
CA SER A 227 -15.17 -30.12 -1.68
C SER A 227 -15.08 -31.52 -1.07
N ASN A 228 -15.91 -31.78 -0.05
CA ASN A 228 -16.09 -33.12 0.50
C ASN A 228 -17.09 -33.96 -0.30
N ASN A 229 -17.70 -33.38 -1.33
CA ASN A 229 -18.61 -34.09 -2.20
C ASN A 229 -17.83 -35.11 -3.04
N PRO A 230 -18.18 -36.42 -2.95
CA PRO A 230 -17.52 -37.45 -3.77
C PRO A 230 -17.58 -37.17 -5.28
N ARG A 231 -18.58 -36.41 -5.77
CA ARG A 231 -18.71 -36.03 -7.18
C ARG A 231 -17.63 -35.04 -7.64
N ASP A 232 -17.06 -34.31 -6.70
CA ASP A 232 -15.99 -33.32 -6.99
C ASP A 232 -14.57 -33.91 -6.82
N ARG A 233 -14.46 -35.23 -6.57
CA ARG A 233 -13.18 -35.90 -6.29
C ARG A 233 -12.13 -35.67 -7.38
N ASP A 234 -12.54 -35.69 -8.65
CA ASP A 234 -11.64 -35.51 -9.77
C ASP A 234 -11.13 -34.06 -9.84
N MET A 235 -11.95 -33.09 -9.43
CA MET A 235 -11.55 -31.67 -9.36
C MET A 235 -10.62 -31.35 -8.17
N ASN A 236 -10.42 -32.29 -7.28
CA ASN A 236 -9.46 -32.20 -6.16
C ASN A 236 -8.20 -33.01 -6.43
N ASN A 237 -8.24 -33.91 -7.42
CA ASN A 237 -7.12 -34.80 -7.71
C ASN A 237 -6.04 -34.07 -8.51
N LEU A 238 -4.98 -33.70 -7.83
CA LEU A 238 -3.90 -32.93 -8.40
C LEU A 238 -3.19 -33.67 -9.57
N LYS A 239 -3.04 -34.99 -9.51
CA LYS A 239 -2.45 -35.75 -10.60
C LYS A 239 -3.29 -35.74 -11.86
N LEU A 240 -4.62 -35.80 -11.74
CA LEU A 240 -5.53 -35.65 -12.86
C LEU A 240 -5.54 -34.22 -13.39
N LEU A 241 -5.60 -33.22 -12.49
CA LEU A 241 -5.60 -31.81 -12.85
C LEU A 241 -4.29 -31.34 -13.49
N THR A 242 -3.19 -32.04 -13.32
CA THR A 242 -1.89 -31.65 -13.89
C THR A 242 -1.31 -32.72 -14.84
N GLY A 243 -2.05 -33.79 -15.13
CA GLY A 243 -1.65 -34.85 -16.05
C GLY A 243 -2.29 -34.73 -17.44
N GLY A 244 -1.84 -35.58 -18.36
CA GLY A 244 -2.47 -35.76 -19.69
C GLY A 244 -2.11 -34.70 -20.73
N ILE A 245 -1.26 -33.72 -20.41
CA ILE A 245 -0.81 -32.66 -21.30
C ILE A 245 0.60 -32.20 -20.94
N GLU A 246 1.35 -31.74 -21.93
CA GLU A 246 2.69 -31.15 -21.75
C GLU A 246 2.58 -29.65 -21.49
N TYR A 247 3.29 -29.16 -20.48
CA TYR A 247 3.39 -27.75 -20.10
C TYR A 247 4.78 -27.43 -19.52
N ASP A 248 5.15 -26.15 -19.52
CA ASP A 248 6.39 -25.66 -18.91
C ASP A 248 6.19 -25.22 -17.45
N VAL A 249 4.99 -24.77 -17.12
CA VAL A 249 4.64 -24.18 -15.82
C VAL A 249 3.18 -24.43 -15.48
N VAL A 250 2.89 -24.58 -14.19
CA VAL A 250 1.51 -24.54 -13.65
C VAL A 250 1.27 -23.16 -13.08
N VAL A 251 0.22 -22.49 -13.51
CA VAL A 251 -0.22 -21.20 -12.97
C VAL A 251 -1.55 -21.37 -12.25
N ILE A 252 -1.67 -20.83 -11.04
CA ILE A 252 -2.83 -21.05 -10.17
C ILE A 252 -3.46 -19.72 -9.77
N ALA A 253 -4.74 -19.57 -10.06
CA ALA A 253 -5.60 -18.53 -9.50
C ALA A 253 -6.35 -19.10 -8.30
N ASP A 254 -5.86 -18.81 -7.10
CA ASP A 254 -6.39 -19.25 -5.80
C ASP A 254 -6.18 -18.12 -4.78
N ASP A 255 -7.15 -17.21 -4.68
CA ASP A 255 -7.07 -16.02 -3.81
C ASP A 255 -7.02 -16.38 -2.32
N VAL A 256 -7.75 -17.44 -1.93
CA VAL A 256 -7.80 -17.92 -0.55
C VAL A 256 -6.52 -18.68 -0.17
N GLY A 257 -5.86 -19.32 -1.15
CA GLY A 257 -4.59 -20.01 -0.95
C GLY A 257 -4.73 -21.37 -0.27
N GLU A 258 -5.93 -21.99 -0.25
CA GLU A 258 -6.13 -23.28 0.37
C GLU A 258 -5.60 -24.44 -0.52
N TYR A 259 -6.05 -24.50 -1.76
CA TYR A 259 -5.68 -25.55 -2.70
C TYR A 259 -4.22 -25.46 -3.12
N SER A 260 -3.77 -24.27 -3.40
CA SER A 260 -2.42 -24.01 -3.91
C SER A 260 -1.29 -24.46 -2.97
N ARG A 261 -1.55 -24.67 -1.68
CA ARG A 261 -0.58 -25.20 -0.72
C ARG A 261 -0.09 -26.60 -1.10
N TYR A 262 -0.95 -27.38 -1.74
CA TYR A 262 -0.66 -28.78 -2.06
C TYR A 262 -0.08 -28.97 -3.47
N VAL A 263 -0.11 -27.94 -4.31
CA VAL A 263 0.28 -28.03 -5.71
C VAL A 263 1.80 -28.12 -5.91
N PRO A 264 2.64 -27.27 -5.28
CA PRO A 264 4.09 -27.42 -5.40
C PRO A 264 4.53 -28.82 -4.98
N TYR A 265 5.39 -29.41 -5.80
CA TYR A 265 5.96 -30.76 -5.63
C TYR A 265 4.99 -31.96 -5.82
N ASN A 266 3.70 -31.70 -6.08
CA ASN A 266 2.69 -32.74 -6.30
C ASN A 266 2.10 -32.77 -7.71
N THR A 267 2.58 -31.92 -8.62
CA THR A 267 2.18 -31.92 -10.02
C THR A 267 2.56 -33.25 -10.73
N PHE A 268 1.85 -33.60 -11.79
CA PHE A 268 2.16 -34.80 -12.57
C PHE A 268 3.56 -34.70 -13.19
N LEU A 269 3.89 -33.59 -13.83
CA LEU A 269 5.22 -33.25 -14.30
C LEU A 269 5.94 -32.40 -13.26
N PRO A 270 7.27 -32.57 -13.05
CA PRO A 270 8.06 -31.75 -12.13
C PRO A 270 8.33 -30.38 -12.74
N ARG A 271 7.32 -29.54 -12.77
CA ARG A 271 7.35 -28.18 -13.34
C ARG A 271 7.19 -27.12 -12.26
N PRO A 272 7.70 -25.89 -12.49
CA PRO A 272 7.47 -24.76 -11.61
C PRO A 272 5.97 -24.46 -11.42
N VAL A 273 5.65 -23.92 -10.25
CA VAL A 273 4.28 -23.50 -9.89
C VAL A 273 4.29 -22.01 -9.56
N ILE A 274 3.40 -21.26 -10.19
CA ILE A 274 3.21 -19.82 -9.97
C ILE A 274 1.79 -19.57 -9.47
N GLY A 275 1.67 -18.71 -8.46
CA GLY A 275 0.41 -18.44 -7.77
C GLY A 275 0.30 -19.16 -6.44
N GLY A 276 -0.63 -18.72 -5.61
CA GLY A 276 -0.90 -19.29 -4.32
C GLY A 276 0.33 -19.40 -3.40
N SER A 277 0.81 -20.62 -3.18
CA SER A 277 1.97 -20.94 -2.34
C SER A 277 3.27 -21.13 -3.12
N GLY A 278 3.25 -21.01 -4.44
CA GLY A 278 4.44 -21.03 -5.29
C GLY A 278 5.12 -19.67 -5.41
N LEU A 279 5.63 -19.40 -6.61
CA LEU A 279 6.08 -18.05 -6.97
C LEU A 279 4.87 -17.13 -7.12
N VAL A 280 4.91 -15.94 -6.54
CA VAL A 280 3.81 -14.99 -6.62
C VAL A 280 4.29 -13.59 -7.01
N ALA A 281 3.48 -12.88 -7.77
CA ALA A 281 3.69 -11.47 -8.01
C ALA A 281 3.31 -10.66 -6.76
N ARG A 282 4.15 -9.67 -6.39
CA ARG A 282 4.00 -8.82 -5.22
C ARG A 282 4.27 -7.36 -5.55
N ALA A 283 3.50 -6.46 -4.94
CA ALA A 283 3.86 -5.04 -4.89
C ALA A 283 5.02 -4.80 -3.94
N TRP A 284 5.05 -5.52 -2.82
CA TRP A 284 6.12 -5.46 -1.84
C TRP A 284 6.40 -6.84 -1.23
N HIS A 285 7.67 -7.08 -0.93
CA HIS A 285 8.08 -8.28 -0.19
C HIS A 285 9.14 -7.93 0.86
N TRP A 286 8.96 -8.42 2.07
CA TRP A 286 9.82 -8.11 3.20
C TRP A 286 11.28 -8.55 3.03
N SER A 287 11.50 -9.59 2.23
CA SER A 287 12.86 -10.09 1.93
C SER A 287 13.56 -9.35 0.78
N TRP A 288 13.00 -8.24 0.27
CA TRP A 288 13.67 -7.42 -0.73
C TRP A 288 14.90 -6.74 -0.15
N GLU A 289 16.11 -7.06 -0.69
CA GLU A 289 17.40 -6.69 -0.11
C GLU A 289 18.06 -5.46 -0.75
N ARG A 290 17.42 -4.85 -1.76
CA ARG A 290 18.03 -3.77 -2.53
C ARG A 290 17.36 -2.42 -2.28
N PHE A 291 18.03 -1.34 -2.69
CA PHE A 291 17.50 0.04 -2.73
C PHE A 291 16.96 0.56 -1.39
N GLY A 292 17.54 0.12 -0.28
CA GLY A 292 17.11 0.58 1.06
C GLY A 292 15.87 -0.12 1.62
N ALA A 293 15.36 -1.16 0.96
CA ALA A 293 14.21 -1.92 1.45
C ALA A 293 14.44 -2.60 2.81
N PRO A 294 15.63 -3.19 3.12
CA PRO A 294 15.88 -3.73 4.45
C PRO A 294 15.72 -2.70 5.56
N GLN A 295 16.18 -1.46 5.31
CA GLN A 295 16.03 -0.36 6.27
C GLN A 295 14.57 0.03 6.45
N LEU A 296 13.75 0.03 5.37
CA LEU A 296 12.31 0.27 5.48
C LEU A 296 11.64 -0.82 6.32
N ASN A 297 11.92 -2.09 6.04
CA ASN A 297 11.36 -3.22 6.80
C ASN A 297 11.74 -3.16 8.28
N GLN A 298 13.00 -2.88 8.61
CA GLN A 298 13.43 -2.71 10.00
C GLN A 298 12.72 -1.53 10.69
N ARG A 299 12.54 -0.40 9.99
CA ARG A 299 11.81 0.75 10.55
C ARG A 299 10.34 0.41 10.75
N PHE A 300 9.74 -0.30 9.80
CA PHE A 300 8.35 -0.75 9.89
C PHE A 300 8.13 -1.56 11.18
N ASP A 301 8.91 -2.60 11.42
CA ASP A 301 8.78 -3.45 12.60
C ASP A 301 9.04 -2.68 13.91
N ARG A 302 10.13 -1.93 13.97
CA ARG A 302 10.52 -1.19 15.16
C ARG A 302 9.49 -0.13 15.55
N ARG A 303 8.94 0.62 14.58
CA ARG A 303 7.95 1.67 14.82
C ARG A 303 6.58 1.11 15.15
N ALA A 304 6.16 0.04 14.51
CA ALA A 304 4.93 -0.66 14.84
C ALA A 304 4.96 -1.17 16.29
N LYS A 305 6.06 -1.79 16.70
CA LYS A 305 6.27 -2.23 18.08
C LYS A 305 6.20 -1.06 19.07
N LYS A 306 6.85 0.07 18.75
CA LYS A 306 6.83 1.27 19.61
C LYS A 306 5.44 1.90 19.68
N ALA A 307 4.66 1.84 18.61
CA ALA A 307 3.29 2.35 18.55
C ALA A 307 2.26 1.42 19.23
N GLY A 308 2.68 0.25 19.73
CA GLY A 308 1.78 -0.71 20.40
C GLY A 308 0.81 -1.42 19.47
N ILE A 309 1.09 -1.47 18.17
CA ILE A 309 0.22 -2.17 17.21
C ILE A 309 0.32 -3.68 17.47
N SER A 310 -0.81 -4.31 17.75
CA SER A 310 -0.89 -5.68 18.30
C SER A 310 -0.36 -6.78 17.36
N ASP A 311 -0.40 -6.56 16.05
CA ASP A 311 0.03 -7.51 15.03
C ASP A 311 1.55 -7.48 14.72
N HIS A 312 2.30 -6.58 15.37
CA HIS A 312 3.73 -6.36 15.07
C HIS A 312 4.64 -7.59 15.28
N LYS A 313 4.21 -8.54 16.12
CA LYS A 313 5.03 -9.71 16.48
C LYS A 313 5.04 -10.81 15.43
N THR A 314 4.03 -10.86 14.58
CA THR A 314 3.74 -12.01 13.73
C THR A 314 3.68 -11.70 12.25
N ARG A 315 3.78 -10.43 11.86
CA ARG A 315 3.52 -10.01 10.50
C ARG A 315 4.58 -9.08 9.93
N GLN A 316 5.09 -9.44 8.77
CA GLN A 316 5.95 -8.58 7.97
C GLN A 316 5.13 -7.56 7.16
N MET A 317 5.79 -6.49 6.68
CA MET A 317 5.20 -5.51 5.78
C MET A 317 4.70 -6.20 4.50
N ASN A 318 3.42 -6.04 4.18
CA ASN A 318 2.78 -6.59 2.99
C ASN A 318 2.47 -5.53 1.94
N ASP A 319 1.83 -5.94 0.83
CA ASP A 319 1.48 -5.07 -0.30
C ASP A 319 0.59 -3.90 0.13
N VAL A 320 -0.41 -4.13 1.00
CA VAL A 320 -1.36 -3.09 1.46
C VAL A 320 -0.68 -2.12 2.43
N ASP A 321 0.14 -2.61 3.36
CA ASP A 321 0.94 -1.75 4.24
C ASP A 321 1.87 -0.84 3.44
N TRP A 322 2.53 -1.43 2.43
CA TRP A 322 3.41 -0.67 1.57
C TRP A 322 2.65 0.37 0.74
N ALA A 323 1.47 0.03 0.22
CA ALA A 323 0.62 0.96 -0.52
C ALA A 323 0.17 2.14 0.36
N ALA A 324 -0.25 1.86 1.59
CA ALA A 324 -0.62 2.89 2.56
C ALA A 324 0.56 3.80 2.93
N TRP A 325 1.72 3.22 3.19
CA TRP A 325 2.96 3.96 3.43
C TRP A 325 3.34 4.83 2.22
N ALA A 326 3.23 4.31 1.00
CA ALA A 326 3.52 5.02 -0.23
C ALA A 326 2.54 6.17 -0.50
N ALA A 327 1.24 5.98 -0.20
CA ALA A 327 0.23 7.03 -0.27
C ALA A 327 0.59 8.22 0.63
N ILE A 328 0.93 7.96 1.90
CA ILE A 328 1.37 9.02 2.82
C ILE A 328 2.64 9.71 2.32
N LYS A 329 3.57 8.97 1.73
CA LYS A 329 4.79 9.56 1.15
C LYS A 329 4.49 10.44 -0.06
N LEU A 330 3.55 10.05 -0.92
CA LEU A 330 3.06 10.87 -2.03
C LEU A 330 2.44 12.16 -1.50
N ILE A 331 1.52 12.09 -0.54
CA ILE A 331 0.89 13.24 0.12
C ILE A 331 1.96 14.19 0.69
N ALA A 332 2.92 13.68 1.47
CA ALA A 332 3.99 14.52 2.03
C ALA A 332 4.89 15.17 0.95
N THR A 333 4.97 14.53 -0.22
CA THR A 333 5.78 15.05 -1.33
C THR A 333 5.03 16.14 -2.08
N SER A 334 3.71 15.99 -2.29
CA SER A 334 2.88 16.94 -3.03
C SER A 334 2.68 18.28 -2.30
N VAL A 335 2.76 18.31 -0.97
CA VAL A 335 2.71 19.58 -0.21
C VAL A 335 3.81 20.52 -0.69
N PRO A 336 3.49 21.75 -1.14
CA PRO A 336 4.49 22.72 -1.60
C PRO A 336 5.48 23.13 -0.50
N ALA A 337 6.65 23.60 -0.87
CA ALA A 337 7.54 24.27 0.06
C ALA A 337 6.99 25.69 0.34
N ALA A 338 7.04 26.13 1.60
CA ALA A 338 6.62 27.49 2.01
C ALA A 338 5.12 27.79 1.79
N SER A 339 4.23 26.93 2.26
CA SER A 339 2.78 27.18 2.27
C SER A 339 2.32 27.92 3.52
N VAL A 340 3.14 28.80 4.09
CA VAL A 340 2.82 29.53 5.32
C VAL A 340 1.56 30.38 5.10
N GLY A 341 0.48 30.04 5.84
CA GLY A 341 -0.76 30.80 5.85
C GLY A 341 -1.75 30.53 4.70
N SER A 342 -1.49 29.56 3.82
CA SER A 342 -2.44 29.16 2.78
C SER A 342 -2.92 27.71 2.98
N GLU A 343 -4.21 27.49 2.78
CA GLU A 343 -4.75 26.12 2.69
C GLU A 343 -4.13 25.40 1.49
N VAL A 344 -3.73 24.12 1.68
CA VAL A 344 -3.23 23.27 0.58
C VAL A 344 -4.35 22.36 0.11
N ASN A 345 -4.74 22.53 -1.14
CA ASN A 345 -5.59 21.56 -1.82
C ASN A 345 -4.71 20.42 -2.34
N LEU A 346 -4.78 19.26 -1.66
CA LEU A 346 -3.96 18.09 -2.01
C LEU A 346 -4.36 17.49 -3.35
N LEU A 347 -5.64 17.53 -3.72
CA LEU A 347 -6.09 17.03 -5.02
C LEU A 347 -5.41 17.81 -6.14
N GLN A 348 -5.47 19.14 -6.10
CA GLN A 348 -4.85 20.00 -7.10
C GLN A 348 -3.30 19.81 -7.10
N ALA A 349 -2.69 19.76 -5.93
CA ALA A 349 -1.24 19.56 -5.81
C ALA A 349 -0.76 18.21 -6.37
N LEU A 350 -1.60 17.19 -6.36
CA LEU A 350 -1.30 15.87 -6.95
C LEU A 350 -1.49 15.86 -8.47
N LEU A 351 -2.45 16.63 -8.99
CA LEU A 351 -2.74 16.72 -10.41
C LEU A 351 -1.74 17.61 -11.16
N ASP A 352 -1.32 18.71 -10.52
CA ASP A 352 -0.45 19.72 -11.14
C ASP A 352 1.04 19.33 -11.18
N GLN A 353 1.46 18.32 -10.43
CA GLN A 353 2.86 17.98 -10.26
C GLN A 353 3.21 16.61 -10.86
N GLU A 354 4.28 16.56 -11.65
CA GLU A 354 4.94 15.30 -11.96
C GLU A 354 5.70 14.79 -10.73
N LEU A 355 4.97 14.18 -9.81
CA LEU A 355 5.54 13.66 -8.59
C LEU A 355 6.39 12.42 -8.88
N ALA A 356 7.64 12.46 -8.43
CA ALA A 356 8.54 11.31 -8.47
C ALA A 356 9.03 10.97 -7.06
N VAL A 357 8.56 9.85 -6.51
CA VAL A 357 8.87 9.43 -5.14
C VAL A 357 9.73 8.17 -5.12
N ASP A 358 10.69 8.13 -4.21
CA ASP A 358 11.47 6.92 -3.96
C ASP A 358 10.61 5.90 -3.19
N LEU A 359 10.39 4.76 -3.80
CA LEU A 359 9.56 3.66 -3.28
C LEU A 359 10.39 2.48 -2.76
N TYR A 360 11.71 2.64 -2.66
CA TYR A 360 12.68 1.59 -2.29
C TYR A 360 12.66 0.35 -3.21
N LYS A 361 12.30 0.57 -4.49
CA LYS A 361 12.25 -0.49 -5.52
C LYS A 361 13.21 -0.27 -6.69
N GLY A 362 14.10 0.75 -6.60
CA GLY A 362 15.13 1.03 -7.59
C GLY A 362 14.68 1.88 -8.78
N SER A 363 13.44 2.31 -8.82
CA SER A 363 12.95 3.40 -9.67
C SER A 363 12.09 4.34 -8.83
N ARG A 364 11.95 5.58 -9.30
CA ARG A 364 11.00 6.51 -8.69
C ARG A 364 9.61 6.21 -9.19
N GLY A 365 8.65 6.10 -8.26
CA GLY A 365 7.24 6.00 -8.61
C GLY A 365 6.67 7.34 -9.02
N SER A 366 5.85 7.34 -10.07
CA SER A 366 5.07 8.49 -10.54
C SER A 366 3.64 8.07 -10.83
N LEU A 367 2.72 9.01 -10.88
CA LEU A 367 1.33 8.71 -11.24
C LEU A 367 1.16 8.74 -12.76
N ARG A 368 0.39 7.79 -13.32
CA ARG A 368 -0.03 7.81 -14.71
C ARG A 368 -1.08 8.90 -14.91
N GLN A 369 -0.93 9.71 -15.93
CA GLN A 369 -1.89 10.77 -16.21
C GLN A 369 -3.27 10.26 -16.66
N TRP A 370 -3.33 9.10 -17.32
CA TRP A 370 -4.57 8.56 -17.90
C TRP A 370 -5.47 7.77 -16.96
N ASN A 371 -4.97 7.30 -15.81
CA ASN A 371 -5.78 6.56 -14.84
C ASN A 371 -5.29 6.68 -13.39
N HIS A 372 -4.38 7.59 -13.11
CA HIS A 372 -3.79 7.86 -11.80
C HIS A 372 -3.22 6.63 -11.07
N GLN A 373 -2.88 5.56 -11.82
CA GLN A 373 -2.20 4.40 -11.25
C GLN A 373 -0.73 4.73 -10.98
N LEU A 374 -0.25 4.42 -9.78
CA LEU A 374 1.16 4.55 -9.42
C LEU A 374 2.02 3.61 -10.27
N ARG A 375 2.98 4.17 -11.02
CA ARG A 375 4.06 3.43 -11.67
C ARG A 375 4.99 2.87 -10.63
N GLN A 376 5.25 1.59 -10.70
CA GLN A 376 6.11 0.92 -9.74
C GLN A 376 6.62 -0.40 -10.31
N PRO A 377 7.86 -0.80 -10.02
CA PRO A 377 8.29 -2.16 -10.26
C PRO A 377 7.52 -3.14 -9.38
N MET A 378 7.33 -4.34 -9.95
CA MET A 378 6.71 -5.48 -9.26
C MET A 378 7.76 -6.55 -8.98
N LEU A 379 7.49 -7.39 -8.01
CA LEU A 379 8.40 -8.44 -7.57
C LEU A 379 7.78 -9.81 -7.83
N ILE A 380 8.57 -10.77 -8.28
CA ILE A 380 8.25 -12.20 -8.19
C ILE A 380 8.98 -12.74 -6.98
N ALA A 381 8.25 -13.31 -6.05
CA ALA A 381 8.78 -13.78 -4.78
C ALA A 381 8.24 -15.16 -4.41
N THR A 382 9.02 -15.90 -3.65
CA THR A 382 8.59 -17.04 -2.83
C THR A 382 8.08 -16.52 -1.47
N HIS A 383 7.89 -17.41 -0.52
CA HIS A 383 7.54 -17.04 0.85
C HIS A 383 8.64 -16.20 1.53
N ASP A 384 9.90 -16.45 1.24
CA ASP A 384 11.07 -15.95 1.96
C ASP A 384 12.13 -15.25 1.08
N ALA A 385 11.95 -15.23 -0.25
CA ALA A 385 12.92 -14.64 -1.17
C ALA A 385 12.27 -13.93 -2.35
N VAL A 386 12.86 -12.81 -2.75
CA VAL A 386 12.55 -12.16 -4.03
C VAL A 386 13.44 -12.74 -5.13
N ILE A 387 12.81 -13.28 -6.16
CA ILE A 387 13.47 -13.98 -7.26
C ILE A 387 13.77 -13.04 -8.42
N GLU A 388 12.84 -12.12 -8.74
CA GLU A 388 12.98 -11.22 -9.88
C GLU A 388 12.25 -9.89 -9.62
N LYS A 389 12.77 -8.81 -10.20
CA LYS A 389 12.11 -7.51 -10.26
C LYS A 389 11.67 -7.23 -11.69
N LEU A 390 10.42 -6.86 -11.90
CA LEU A 390 9.83 -6.56 -13.19
C LEU A 390 9.28 -5.13 -13.26
N PRO A 391 9.25 -4.52 -14.45
CA PRO A 391 9.67 -5.10 -15.73
C PRO A 391 11.18 -5.30 -15.80
N GLY A 392 11.58 -6.38 -16.50
CA GLY A 392 12.97 -6.64 -16.83
C GLY A 392 13.44 -5.80 -18.00
N VAL A 393 14.76 -5.69 -18.17
CA VAL A 393 15.41 -4.88 -19.24
C VAL A 393 15.03 -5.27 -20.68
N LYS A 394 14.43 -6.43 -20.87
CA LYS A 394 13.94 -6.89 -22.20
C LYS A 394 12.59 -6.30 -22.59
N PHE A 395 11.84 -5.76 -21.62
CA PHE A 395 10.52 -5.17 -21.86
C PHE A 395 10.68 -3.66 -21.91
N LEU A 396 10.71 -3.14 -23.12
CA LEU A 396 10.90 -1.72 -23.40
C LEU A 396 9.53 -1.05 -23.55
N HIS A 397 9.43 0.16 -23.03
CA HIS A 397 8.33 1.06 -23.26
C HIS A 397 8.88 2.43 -23.68
N GLN A 398 8.09 3.18 -24.43
CA GLN A 398 8.53 4.44 -25.05
C GLN A 398 8.95 5.49 -24.02
N HIS A 399 8.27 5.54 -22.87
CA HIS A 399 8.51 6.53 -21.83
C HIS A 399 9.00 5.91 -20.51
N PHE A 400 8.25 4.99 -19.93
CA PHE A 400 8.56 4.37 -18.64
C PHE A 400 8.44 2.85 -18.74
N TYR A 401 9.45 2.13 -18.30
CA TYR A 401 9.42 0.65 -18.32
C TYR A 401 8.24 0.08 -17.53
N GLU A 402 7.83 0.74 -16.46
CA GLU A 402 6.69 0.34 -15.63
C GLU A 402 5.34 0.39 -16.38
N ASP A 403 5.26 1.12 -17.49
CA ASP A 403 4.06 1.20 -18.32
C ASP A 403 3.86 -0.05 -19.19
N THR A 404 4.84 -0.95 -19.24
CA THR A 404 4.63 -2.31 -19.80
C THR A 404 3.73 -3.17 -18.91
N LEU A 405 3.53 -2.79 -17.62
CA LEU A 405 2.68 -3.46 -16.66
C LEU A 405 1.32 -2.75 -16.54
N GLY A 406 0.24 -3.49 -16.68
CA GLY A 406 -1.13 -2.96 -16.58
C GLY A 406 -1.63 -2.37 -17.91
N ILE A 407 -2.56 -1.44 -17.79
CA ILE A 407 -3.22 -0.79 -18.92
C ILE A 407 -2.43 0.43 -19.34
N ASP A 408 -2.09 0.47 -20.63
CA ASP A 408 -1.41 1.58 -21.26
C ASP A 408 -2.41 2.65 -21.73
N VAL A 409 -1.90 3.85 -22.04
CA VAL A 409 -2.70 5.01 -22.47
C VAL A 409 -3.63 4.68 -23.66
N HIS A 410 -3.19 3.83 -24.57
CA HIS A 410 -3.99 3.41 -25.75
C HIS A 410 -5.07 2.38 -25.44
N GLN A 411 -5.06 1.80 -24.26
CA GLN A 411 -5.95 0.71 -23.85
C GLN A 411 -7.01 1.17 -22.84
N THR A 412 -6.85 2.34 -22.28
CA THR A 412 -7.77 2.86 -21.27
C THR A 412 -9.00 3.51 -21.89
N GLY A 413 -10.16 3.30 -21.28
CA GLY A 413 -11.37 4.08 -21.53
C GLY A 413 -11.55 5.25 -20.56
N CYS A 414 -10.56 5.51 -19.68
CA CYS A 414 -10.61 6.65 -18.78
C CYS A 414 -10.61 7.98 -19.53
N GLN A 415 -11.53 8.84 -19.18
CA GLN A 415 -11.57 10.23 -19.65
C GLN A 415 -11.73 11.09 -18.41
N PHE A 416 -10.69 11.85 -18.06
CA PHE A 416 -10.75 12.85 -17.02
C PHE A 416 -11.15 14.18 -17.68
N ASN A 417 -12.29 14.71 -17.31
CA ASN A 417 -12.79 16.01 -17.77
C ASN A 417 -12.15 17.14 -16.95
#